data_ccf1f169ff4d864e52359e12a199ffcf
#
_entry.id   ccf1f169ff4d864e52359e12a199ffcf
#
_cell.length_a   1.000
_cell.length_b   1.000
_cell.length_c   1.000
_cell.angle_alpha   90.00
_cell.angle_beta   90.00
_cell.angle_gamma   90.00
#
_symmetry.space_group_name_H-M   'P 1'
#
loop_
_entity.id
_entity.type
_entity.pdbx_description
1 polymer ?
#
loop_
_entity_poly.entity_id
_entity_poly.type
_entity_poly.pdbx_seq_one_letter_code
_entity_poly.pdbx_strand_id
1 'polypeptide(L)'
;MTDLTHVELRAGAYADSVTLLQVSRTVQGIEGVAAAQVAMATALNIEVLTQMGFQVPADADANAMVVALRLDDETGLERALAGVDQALREANRRDTGPSEVAPPRTTAAALRGSADGIALVSVPGASALVEAMDALDAGRDVMIFSDNVPLEQELALKRTAAERGLLVMGPDCGTAVVGGLGLGFANTVAPGPIGIVAASGTGCQQLLALLDHAGVGVTSALGVGGRDLSADVRGLSTREAMRRLDVDPAVELVVVVSKPPAEDVAAELREYAATLGTPVELALLGAGQPDLTAAAEAVLTRLGHDVPTWPVCGEAAPAESGTALRGLFVGGTLCDESMLIATERLGPVHSNIPLSPDLALGPDLAAPADGAGHTMVDFGDDALTAGRAHPMIDPTLRLEHLARVAADERTAVLLLDVVLGHGAEPDPAATLAPAIAAVRQPVVVAIVGTDADPQGLERQVRALVGAGAEVHLSNARATRRAIELLPDTRKGL
;
A
#
# COMPACT_ATOMS: atom_id res chain seq x y z
N MET A 1 -12.74 -36.03 -5.87
CA MET A 1 -13.68 -35.22 -5.05
C MET A 1 -14.34 -34.25 -6.02
N THR A 2 -15.66 -34.26 -6.12
CA THR A 2 -16.40 -33.35 -7.02
C THR A 2 -16.51 -32.00 -6.29
N ASP A 3 -15.71 -31.03 -6.72
CA ASP A 3 -15.83 -29.64 -6.24
C ASP A 3 -17.24 -29.13 -6.59
N LEU A 4 -18.06 -28.88 -5.58
CA LEU A 4 -19.38 -28.28 -5.75
C LEU A 4 -19.22 -26.77 -5.79
N THR A 5 -19.58 -26.14 -6.90
CA THR A 5 -19.59 -24.68 -7.03
C THR A 5 -21.03 -24.15 -6.93
N HIS A 6 -21.22 -23.09 -6.15
CA HIS A 6 -22.48 -22.37 -6.03
C HIS A 6 -22.26 -20.90 -6.33
N VAL A 7 -23.12 -20.29 -7.18
CA VAL A 7 -23.10 -18.87 -7.47
C VAL A 7 -24.52 -18.34 -7.36
N GLU A 8 -24.73 -17.30 -6.53
CA GLU A 8 -26.00 -16.59 -6.45
C GLU A 8 -25.83 -15.09 -6.60
N LEU A 9 -26.85 -14.43 -7.16
CA LEU A 9 -26.92 -12.97 -7.31
C LEU A 9 -27.91 -12.41 -6.28
N ARG A 10 -27.49 -11.39 -5.54
CA ARG A 10 -28.31 -10.68 -4.55
C ARG A 10 -28.59 -9.27 -5.05
N ALA A 11 -29.76 -9.08 -5.64
CA ALA A 11 -30.21 -7.77 -6.11
C ALA A 11 -30.46 -6.80 -4.94
N GLY A 12 -30.03 -5.55 -5.10
CA GLY A 12 -30.21 -4.50 -4.10
C GLY A 12 -29.35 -4.62 -2.85
N ALA A 13 -28.47 -5.61 -2.77
CA ALA A 13 -27.46 -5.71 -1.73
C ALA A 13 -26.19 -4.96 -2.18
N TYR A 14 -25.69 -4.05 -1.35
CA TYR A 14 -24.45 -3.31 -1.59
C TYR A 14 -23.60 -3.32 -0.33
N ALA A 15 -22.32 -3.53 -0.50
CA ALA A 15 -21.30 -3.22 0.47
C ALA A 15 -20.02 -2.82 -0.28
N ASP A 16 -19.13 -2.06 0.40
CA ASP A 16 -17.85 -1.68 -0.18
C ASP A 16 -16.93 -2.90 -0.35
N SER A 17 -15.91 -2.74 -1.18
CA SER A 17 -15.00 -3.84 -1.55
C SER A 17 -14.23 -4.41 -0.35
N VAL A 18 -13.87 -3.58 0.62
CA VAL A 18 -13.14 -4.02 1.84
C VAL A 18 -14.07 -4.88 2.71
N THR A 19 -15.30 -4.43 2.91
CA THR A 19 -16.34 -5.19 3.62
C THR A 19 -16.60 -6.54 2.94
N LEU A 20 -16.78 -6.55 1.61
CA LEU A 20 -17.03 -7.78 0.85
C LEU A 20 -15.85 -8.75 0.90
N LEU A 21 -14.63 -8.23 0.90
CA LEU A 21 -13.43 -9.03 1.06
C LEU A 21 -13.35 -9.67 2.46
N GLN A 22 -13.66 -8.90 3.52
CA GLN A 22 -13.73 -9.43 4.89
C GLN A 22 -14.80 -10.52 5.02
N VAL A 23 -15.96 -10.32 4.40
CA VAL A 23 -17.04 -11.33 4.32
C VAL A 23 -16.52 -12.59 3.62
N SER A 24 -15.85 -12.44 2.48
CA SER A 24 -15.27 -13.57 1.72
C SER A 24 -14.30 -14.37 2.60
N ARG A 25 -13.39 -13.72 3.31
CA ARG A 25 -12.43 -14.36 4.22
C ARG A 25 -13.12 -15.06 5.40
N THR A 26 -14.11 -14.41 6.02
CA THR A 26 -14.86 -15.01 7.12
C THR A 26 -15.56 -16.29 6.68
N VAL A 27 -16.16 -16.27 5.49
CA VAL A 27 -16.87 -17.43 4.94
C VAL A 27 -15.91 -18.54 4.51
N GLN A 28 -14.75 -18.18 3.96
CA GLN A 28 -13.70 -19.15 3.60
C GLN A 28 -13.14 -19.88 4.83
N GLY A 29 -13.18 -19.27 6.02
CA GLY A 29 -12.82 -19.93 7.29
C GLY A 29 -13.84 -20.94 7.82
N ILE A 30 -15.00 -21.10 7.18
CA ILE A 30 -16.03 -22.06 7.60
C ILE A 30 -15.64 -23.46 7.12
N GLU A 31 -15.73 -24.45 8.02
CA GLU A 31 -15.44 -25.85 7.71
C GLU A 31 -16.29 -26.36 6.54
N GLY A 32 -15.63 -26.92 5.52
CA GLY A 32 -16.25 -27.42 4.28
C GLY A 32 -16.33 -26.38 3.17
N VAL A 33 -15.79 -25.17 3.34
CA VAL A 33 -15.67 -24.14 2.30
C VAL A 33 -14.25 -24.13 1.75
N ALA A 34 -14.07 -24.61 0.52
CA ALA A 34 -12.76 -24.63 -0.16
C ALA A 34 -12.37 -23.25 -0.71
N ALA A 35 -13.36 -22.46 -1.18
CA ALA A 35 -13.16 -21.07 -1.59
C ALA A 35 -14.47 -20.28 -1.45
N ALA A 36 -14.37 -19.01 -1.10
CA ALA A 36 -15.49 -18.08 -1.03
C ALA A 36 -15.09 -16.73 -1.61
N GLN A 37 -15.94 -16.18 -2.49
CA GLN A 37 -15.76 -14.82 -3.01
C GLN A 37 -17.11 -14.11 -3.01
N VAL A 38 -17.17 -12.98 -2.32
CA VAL A 38 -18.34 -12.09 -2.32
C VAL A 38 -17.91 -10.75 -2.89
N ALA A 39 -18.54 -10.33 -3.98
CA ALA A 39 -18.17 -9.12 -4.71
C ALA A 39 -19.38 -8.46 -5.37
N MET A 40 -19.28 -7.20 -5.76
CA MET A 40 -20.27 -6.59 -6.67
C MET A 40 -20.09 -7.15 -8.08
N ALA A 41 -21.18 -7.35 -8.83
CA ALA A 41 -21.18 -7.94 -10.18
C ALA A 41 -20.67 -6.97 -11.25
N THR A 42 -19.60 -6.24 -11.00
CA THR A 42 -18.94 -5.40 -12.01
C THR A 42 -18.31 -6.30 -13.09
N ALA A 43 -18.13 -5.78 -14.29
CA ALA A 43 -17.52 -6.54 -15.39
C ALA A 43 -16.17 -7.16 -14.99
N LEU A 44 -15.35 -6.41 -14.26
CA LEU A 44 -14.06 -6.82 -13.77
C LEU A 44 -14.16 -7.96 -12.73
N ASN A 45 -15.06 -7.84 -11.74
CA ASN A 45 -15.26 -8.88 -10.75
C ASN A 45 -15.81 -10.18 -11.37
N ILE A 46 -16.68 -10.06 -12.39
CA ILE A 46 -17.17 -11.22 -13.16
C ILE A 46 -16.01 -11.91 -13.90
N GLU A 47 -15.09 -11.13 -14.47
CA GLU A 47 -13.90 -11.69 -15.12
C GLU A 47 -13.02 -12.46 -14.14
N VAL A 48 -12.74 -11.89 -12.96
CA VAL A 48 -11.98 -12.53 -11.88
C VAL A 48 -12.66 -13.81 -11.41
N LEU A 49 -13.97 -13.77 -11.15
CA LEU A 49 -14.74 -14.95 -10.74
C LEU A 49 -14.71 -16.05 -11.81
N THR A 50 -14.76 -15.66 -13.08
CA THR A 50 -14.65 -16.59 -14.21
C THR A 50 -13.26 -17.24 -14.27
N GLN A 51 -12.19 -16.48 -14.06
CA GLN A 51 -10.81 -17.00 -13.96
C GLN A 51 -10.64 -17.94 -12.76
N MET A 52 -11.35 -17.70 -11.66
CA MET A 52 -11.40 -18.60 -10.50
C MET A 52 -12.25 -19.86 -10.75
N GLY A 53 -12.87 -19.98 -11.92
CA GLY A 53 -13.68 -21.15 -12.32
C GLY A 53 -15.15 -21.07 -11.90
N PHE A 54 -15.65 -19.92 -11.47
CA PHE A 54 -17.07 -19.71 -11.18
C PHE A 54 -17.84 -19.30 -12.44
N GLN A 55 -19.06 -19.78 -12.58
CA GLN A 55 -19.95 -19.40 -13.70
C GLN A 55 -20.95 -18.35 -13.23
N VAL A 56 -20.66 -17.08 -13.50
CA VAL A 56 -21.56 -15.98 -13.20
C VAL A 56 -22.55 -15.81 -14.37
N PRO A 57 -23.86 -15.66 -14.13
CA PRO A 57 -24.85 -15.41 -15.19
C PRO A 57 -24.47 -14.18 -16.04
N ALA A 58 -24.59 -14.30 -17.37
CA ALA A 58 -24.16 -13.24 -18.31
C ALA A 58 -25.04 -11.98 -18.26
N ASP A 59 -26.21 -12.06 -17.65
CA ASP A 59 -27.19 -10.99 -17.44
C ASP A 59 -27.12 -10.40 -16.02
N ALA A 60 -26.04 -10.65 -15.28
CA ALA A 60 -25.85 -10.11 -13.95
C ALA A 60 -25.82 -8.57 -13.99
N ASP A 61 -26.70 -7.94 -13.21
CA ASP A 61 -26.69 -6.48 -13.01
C ASP A 61 -25.43 -6.07 -12.24
N ALA A 62 -24.68 -5.09 -12.76
CA ALA A 62 -23.46 -4.59 -12.11
C ALA A 62 -23.67 -4.09 -10.66
N ASN A 63 -24.90 -3.74 -10.30
CA ASN A 63 -25.30 -3.35 -8.95
C ASN A 63 -25.76 -4.53 -8.07
N ALA A 64 -25.76 -5.76 -8.58
CA ALA A 64 -26.03 -6.94 -7.77
C ALA A 64 -24.74 -7.40 -7.06
N MET A 65 -24.90 -8.00 -5.87
CA MET A 65 -23.81 -8.68 -5.19
C MET A 65 -23.76 -10.13 -5.67
N VAL A 66 -22.58 -10.61 -6.02
CA VAL A 66 -22.32 -12.02 -6.33
C VAL A 66 -21.78 -12.71 -5.07
N VAL A 67 -22.36 -13.86 -4.73
CA VAL A 67 -21.82 -14.79 -3.75
C VAL A 67 -21.39 -16.05 -4.51
N ALA A 68 -20.08 -16.30 -4.58
CA ALA A 68 -19.51 -17.47 -5.25
C ALA A 68 -18.79 -18.35 -4.22
N LEU A 69 -19.18 -19.60 -4.13
CA LEU A 69 -18.70 -20.57 -3.15
C LEU A 69 -18.23 -21.85 -3.84
N ARG A 70 -17.10 -22.39 -3.37
CA ARG A 70 -16.64 -23.74 -3.70
C ARG A 70 -16.61 -24.54 -2.41
N LEU A 71 -17.28 -25.69 -2.41
CA LEU A 71 -17.54 -26.50 -1.24
C LEU A 71 -16.96 -27.89 -1.41
N ASP A 72 -16.52 -28.49 -0.31
CA ASP A 72 -16.04 -29.87 -0.30
C ASP A 72 -17.19 -30.88 -0.48
N ASP A 73 -18.41 -30.50 0.00
CA ASP A 73 -19.63 -31.30 -0.14
C ASP A 73 -20.92 -30.43 -0.11
N GLU A 74 -22.08 -31.04 -0.46
CA GLU A 74 -23.37 -30.33 -0.51
C GLU A 74 -23.90 -29.91 0.87
N THR A 75 -23.44 -30.53 1.94
CA THR A 75 -23.96 -30.25 3.30
C THR A 75 -23.45 -28.93 3.87
N GLY A 76 -22.38 -28.37 3.29
CA GLY A 76 -21.77 -27.10 3.69
C GLY A 76 -22.50 -25.85 3.17
N LEU A 77 -23.33 -25.97 2.14
CA LEU A 77 -23.91 -24.83 1.44
C LEU A 77 -24.78 -23.94 2.33
N GLU A 78 -25.72 -24.51 3.06
CA GLU A 78 -26.60 -23.73 3.96
C GLU A 78 -25.78 -23.01 5.07
N ARG A 79 -24.75 -23.65 5.58
CA ARG A 79 -23.86 -23.08 6.58
C ARG A 79 -23.02 -21.92 6.01
N ALA A 80 -22.49 -22.09 4.81
CA ALA A 80 -21.72 -21.06 4.12
C ALA A 80 -22.59 -19.83 3.80
N LEU A 81 -23.80 -20.01 3.26
CA LEU A 81 -24.74 -18.93 3.01
C LEU A 81 -25.20 -18.22 4.27
N ALA A 82 -25.49 -18.97 5.34
CA ALA A 82 -25.78 -18.38 6.65
C ALA A 82 -24.60 -17.57 7.20
N GLY A 83 -23.37 -18.03 6.94
CA GLY A 83 -22.13 -17.32 7.27
C GLY A 83 -21.98 -16.02 6.51
N VAL A 84 -22.30 -15.99 5.21
CA VAL A 84 -22.35 -14.75 4.40
C VAL A 84 -23.36 -13.78 5.02
N ASP A 85 -24.55 -14.25 5.32
CA ASP A 85 -25.61 -13.40 5.91
C ASP A 85 -25.24 -12.86 7.28
N GLN A 86 -24.57 -13.67 8.06
CA GLN A 86 -24.11 -13.26 9.40
C GLN A 86 -22.98 -12.23 9.28
N ALA A 87 -21.98 -12.47 8.44
CA ALA A 87 -20.85 -11.57 8.24
C ALA A 87 -21.31 -10.21 7.68
N LEU A 88 -22.24 -10.19 6.70
CA LEU A 88 -22.84 -8.95 6.19
C LEU A 88 -23.64 -8.21 7.27
N ARG A 89 -24.40 -8.94 8.12
CA ARG A 89 -25.12 -8.31 9.25
C ARG A 89 -24.18 -7.74 10.30
N GLU A 90 -23.08 -8.41 10.57
CA GLU A 90 -22.08 -7.93 11.53
C GLU A 90 -21.33 -6.71 11.02
N ALA A 91 -20.98 -6.70 9.74
CA ALA A 91 -20.40 -5.54 9.07
C ALA A 91 -21.36 -4.32 9.13
N ASN A 92 -22.63 -4.54 8.83
CA ASN A 92 -23.66 -3.50 8.94
C ASN A 92 -24.02 -3.10 10.38
N ARG A 93 -23.80 -3.97 11.38
CA ARG A 93 -24.13 -3.69 12.79
C ARG A 93 -23.19 -2.68 13.47
N ARG A 94 -22.01 -2.46 12.93
CA ARG A 94 -21.07 -1.45 13.45
C ARG A 94 -21.56 -0.02 13.27
N ASP A 95 -22.64 0.20 12.46
CA ASP A 95 -23.15 1.52 12.10
C ASP A 95 -24.55 1.86 12.64
N THR A 96 -25.29 0.95 13.28
CA THR A 96 -26.68 1.25 13.70
C THR A 96 -26.86 1.24 15.19
N GLY A 97 -26.52 2.34 15.85
CA GLY A 97 -27.27 2.80 17.02
C GLY A 97 -28.69 3.19 16.56
N PRO A 98 -29.71 3.17 17.46
CA PRO A 98 -31.08 3.55 17.09
C PRO A 98 -31.15 5.03 16.74
N SER A 99 -30.99 5.36 15.47
CA SER A 99 -31.21 6.69 14.93
C SER A 99 -32.56 6.71 14.20
N GLU A 100 -33.50 7.54 14.70
CA GLU A 100 -34.77 7.81 14.03
C GLU A 100 -34.63 8.65 12.74
N VAL A 101 -33.38 9.06 12.40
CA VAL A 101 -33.07 9.89 11.24
C VAL A 101 -32.74 8.99 10.05
N ALA A 102 -33.42 9.20 8.93
CA ALA A 102 -33.12 8.48 7.69
C ALA A 102 -31.65 8.73 7.29
N PRO A 103 -30.92 7.70 6.87
CA PRO A 103 -29.51 7.87 6.47
C PRO A 103 -29.39 8.88 5.31
N PRO A 104 -28.35 9.71 5.30
CA PRO A 104 -28.12 10.68 4.23
C PRO A 104 -27.92 9.94 2.90
N ARG A 105 -28.39 10.52 1.80
CA ARG A 105 -28.29 9.92 0.47
C ARG A 105 -27.13 10.43 -0.37
N THR A 106 -26.43 11.47 0.09
CA THR A 106 -25.27 12.07 -0.58
C THR A 106 -24.22 12.45 0.45
N THR A 107 -22.99 12.53 0.02
CA THR A 107 -21.86 12.95 0.84
C THR A 107 -22.09 14.35 1.43
N ALA A 108 -22.57 15.31 0.64
CA ALA A 108 -22.90 16.65 1.14
C ALA A 108 -24.04 16.63 2.17
N ALA A 109 -25.02 15.72 2.02
CA ALA A 109 -26.10 15.58 3.00
C ALA A 109 -25.58 15.02 4.34
N ALA A 110 -24.63 14.09 4.30
CA ALA A 110 -23.98 13.54 5.48
C ALA A 110 -23.16 14.60 6.23
N LEU A 111 -22.45 15.43 5.50
CA LEU A 111 -21.55 16.46 6.04
C LEU A 111 -22.25 17.68 6.64
N ARG A 112 -23.52 17.94 6.27
CA ARG A 112 -24.29 19.06 6.81
C ARG A 112 -24.49 19.03 8.33
N GLY A 113 -24.45 17.87 8.93
CA GLY A 113 -24.60 17.68 10.38
C GLY A 113 -23.30 17.72 11.17
N SER A 114 -22.15 17.79 10.51
CA SER A 114 -20.82 17.84 11.13
C SER A 114 -20.20 19.21 10.95
N ALA A 115 -19.77 19.85 12.06
CA ALA A 115 -19.06 21.13 11.99
C ALA A 115 -17.65 20.95 11.41
N ASP A 116 -16.98 19.85 11.77
CA ASP A 116 -15.62 19.52 11.39
C ASP A 116 -15.58 18.08 10.84
N GLY A 117 -14.65 17.79 9.92
CA GLY A 117 -14.46 16.46 9.41
C GLY A 117 -13.85 16.43 8.02
N ILE A 118 -13.31 15.27 7.69
CA ILE A 118 -12.75 14.95 6.38
C ILE A 118 -13.64 13.90 5.74
N ALA A 119 -13.99 14.09 4.46
CA ALA A 119 -14.68 13.02 3.71
C ALA A 119 -13.64 11.99 3.26
N LEU A 120 -13.83 10.73 3.66
CA LEU A 120 -13.03 9.61 3.17
C LEU A 120 -13.78 8.92 2.03
N VAL A 121 -13.23 8.97 0.83
CA VAL A 121 -13.79 8.40 -0.40
C VAL A 121 -13.05 7.11 -0.72
N SER A 122 -13.77 5.98 -0.72
CA SER A 122 -13.24 4.64 -1.06
C SER A 122 -14.16 3.87 -2.00
N VAL A 123 -14.86 4.58 -2.89
CA VAL A 123 -15.65 4.00 -3.98
C VAL A 123 -14.76 3.68 -5.19
N PRO A 124 -15.21 2.88 -6.17
CA PRO A 124 -14.45 2.67 -7.41
C PRO A 124 -14.01 4.00 -8.03
N GLY A 125 -12.75 4.09 -8.50
CA GLY A 125 -12.13 5.33 -8.96
C GLY A 125 -12.96 6.15 -9.96
N ALA A 126 -13.68 5.47 -10.86
CA ALA A 126 -14.60 6.11 -11.81
C ALA A 126 -15.76 6.89 -11.14
N SER A 127 -16.09 6.58 -9.88
CA SER A 127 -17.16 7.24 -9.11
C SER A 127 -16.61 8.24 -8.08
N ALA A 128 -15.29 8.26 -7.85
CA ALA A 128 -14.67 9.06 -6.78
C ALA A 128 -14.86 10.57 -7.00
N LEU A 129 -14.87 11.04 -8.25
CA LEU A 129 -15.04 12.46 -8.58
C LEU A 129 -16.32 13.03 -7.98
N VAL A 130 -17.44 12.32 -8.10
CA VAL A 130 -18.75 12.83 -7.65
C VAL A 130 -18.78 13.00 -6.14
N GLU A 131 -18.33 11.99 -5.41
CA GLU A 131 -18.33 12.01 -3.95
C GLU A 131 -17.34 13.05 -3.39
N ALA A 132 -16.15 13.15 -4.01
CA ALA A 132 -15.14 14.11 -3.61
C ALA A 132 -15.59 15.55 -3.91
N MET A 133 -16.19 15.80 -5.07
CA MET A 133 -16.70 17.13 -5.42
C MET A 133 -17.85 17.55 -4.50
N ASP A 134 -18.74 16.62 -4.15
CA ASP A 134 -19.86 16.85 -3.22
C ASP A 134 -19.35 17.27 -1.82
N ALA A 135 -18.23 16.68 -1.37
CA ALA A 135 -17.55 17.07 -0.14
C ALA A 135 -16.89 18.46 -0.24
N LEU A 136 -16.19 18.75 -1.34
CA LEU A 136 -15.59 20.07 -1.59
C LEU A 136 -16.66 21.15 -1.67
N ASP A 137 -17.82 20.88 -2.28
CA ASP A 137 -18.97 21.78 -2.34
C ASP A 137 -19.58 22.03 -0.95
N ALA A 138 -19.49 21.06 -0.06
CA ALA A 138 -19.85 21.22 1.36
C ALA A 138 -18.77 21.94 2.20
N GLY A 139 -17.67 22.38 1.59
CA GLY A 139 -16.56 23.07 2.27
C GLY A 139 -15.71 22.15 3.15
N ARG A 140 -15.54 20.89 2.74
CA ARG A 140 -14.78 19.88 3.49
C ARG A 140 -13.54 19.42 2.73
N ASP A 141 -12.50 19.13 3.49
CA ASP A 141 -11.36 18.40 2.98
C ASP A 141 -11.74 16.97 2.60
N VAL A 142 -11.00 16.40 1.66
CA VAL A 142 -11.28 15.06 1.14
C VAL A 142 -10.03 14.20 1.19
N MET A 143 -10.16 12.97 1.66
CA MET A 143 -9.20 11.90 1.44
C MET A 143 -9.77 10.92 0.44
N ILE A 144 -9.13 10.79 -0.73
CA ILE A 144 -9.50 9.83 -1.76
C ILE A 144 -8.55 8.65 -1.66
N PHE A 145 -9.03 7.60 -0.98
CA PHE A 145 -8.33 6.31 -0.85
C PHE A 145 -8.34 5.55 -2.18
N SER A 146 -9.40 5.75 -2.98
CA SER A 146 -9.58 5.09 -4.28
C SER A 146 -8.42 5.35 -5.22
N ASP A 147 -7.94 4.28 -5.83
CA ASP A 147 -7.03 4.24 -6.96
C ASP A 147 -7.78 4.41 -8.30
N ASN A 148 -7.07 4.32 -9.43
CA ASN A 148 -7.62 4.34 -10.79
C ASN A 148 -8.58 5.54 -11.08
N VAL A 149 -8.38 6.68 -10.41
CA VAL A 149 -9.06 7.94 -10.72
C VAL A 149 -8.38 8.57 -11.94
N PRO A 150 -9.14 8.93 -13.01
CA PRO A 150 -8.57 9.59 -14.18
C PRO A 150 -7.83 10.90 -13.84
N LEU A 151 -6.70 11.15 -14.51
CA LEU A 151 -5.85 12.33 -14.25
C LEU A 151 -6.62 13.66 -14.36
N GLU A 152 -7.50 13.78 -15.36
CA GLU A 152 -8.31 14.99 -15.57
C GLU A 152 -9.27 15.25 -14.38
N GLN A 153 -9.77 14.17 -13.76
CA GLN A 153 -10.63 14.26 -12.58
C GLN A 153 -9.83 14.68 -11.34
N GLU A 154 -8.63 14.12 -11.17
CA GLU A 154 -7.70 14.54 -10.12
C GLU A 154 -7.37 16.03 -10.23
N LEU A 155 -7.01 16.49 -11.43
CA LEU A 155 -6.74 17.90 -11.70
C LEU A 155 -7.94 18.80 -11.38
N ALA A 156 -9.15 18.39 -11.77
CA ALA A 156 -10.37 19.14 -11.48
C ALA A 156 -10.60 19.27 -9.97
N LEU A 157 -10.45 18.18 -9.23
CA LEU A 157 -10.61 18.15 -7.76
C LEU A 157 -9.58 19.04 -7.07
N LYS A 158 -8.30 18.88 -7.39
CA LYS A 158 -7.21 19.62 -6.73
C LYS A 158 -7.24 21.12 -7.05
N ARG A 159 -7.61 21.50 -8.27
CA ARG A 159 -7.81 22.92 -8.64
C ARG A 159 -8.99 23.52 -7.88
N THR A 160 -10.13 22.82 -7.85
CA THR A 160 -11.30 23.27 -7.08
C THR A 160 -10.98 23.42 -5.59
N ALA A 161 -10.22 22.49 -5.02
CA ALA A 161 -9.79 22.55 -3.64
C ALA A 161 -8.86 23.74 -3.40
N ALA A 162 -7.87 23.96 -4.26
CA ALA A 162 -6.93 25.08 -4.17
C ALA A 162 -7.64 26.45 -4.22
N GLU A 163 -8.64 26.62 -5.11
CA GLU A 163 -9.45 27.84 -5.20
C GLU A 163 -10.26 28.12 -3.92
N ARG A 164 -10.58 27.08 -3.15
CA ARG A 164 -11.41 27.17 -1.93
C ARG A 164 -10.59 27.09 -0.65
N GLY A 165 -9.27 26.96 -0.71
CA GLY A 165 -8.40 26.75 0.45
C GLY A 165 -8.65 25.42 1.16
N LEU A 166 -9.11 24.41 0.42
CA LEU A 166 -9.35 23.05 0.88
C LEU A 166 -8.21 22.11 0.44
N LEU A 167 -8.11 20.96 1.09
CA LEU A 167 -7.12 19.92 0.79
C LEU A 167 -7.81 18.70 0.19
N VAL A 168 -7.27 18.23 -0.95
CA VAL A 168 -7.53 16.90 -1.47
C VAL A 168 -6.30 16.04 -1.18
N MET A 169 -6.46 15.07 -0.28
CA MET A 169 -5.51 13.99 -0.06
C MET A 169 -5.78 12.87 -1.07
N GLY A 170 -4.81 12.53 -1.89
CA GLY A 170 -5.00 11.58 -3.00
C GLY A 170 -5.35 12.25 -4.34
N PRO A 171 -5.90 11.50 -5.34
CA PRO A 171 -6.26 10.07 -5.33
C PRO A 171 -5.11 9.12 -5.01
N ASP A 172 -5.46 7.86 -4.76
CA ASP A 172 -4.50 6.84 -4.33
C ASP A 172 -3.78 7.28 -3.03
N CYS A 173 -4.52 7.87 -2.09
CA CYS A 173 -4.01 8.18 -0.77
C CYS A 173 -4.18 6.96 0.13
N GLY A 174 -3.22 6.04 0.08
CA GLY A 174 -3.23 4.84 0.93
C GLY A 174 -2.98 5.14 2.41
N THR A 175 -2.28 6.25 2.73
CA THR A 175 -1.82 6.54 4.10
C THR A 175 -2.00 8.00 4.46
N ALA A 176 -2.66 8.27 5.59
CA ALA A 176 -2.64 9.57 6.24
C ALA A 176 -2.71 9.44 7.77
N VAL A 177 -2.17 10.43 8.47
CA VAL A 177 -2.35 10.64 9.92
C VAL A 177 -2.81 12.08 10.10
N VAL A 178 -3.97 12.28 10.68
CA VAL A 178 -4.54 13.62 10.89
C VAL A 178 -4.77 13.85 12.37
N GLY A 179 -4.01 14.73 12.98
CA GLY A 179 -4.09 14.97 14.41
C GLY A 179 -3.89 13.71 15.27
N GLY A 180 -3.01 12.82 14.86
CA GLY A 180 -2.74 11.55 15.52
C GLY A 180 -3.70 10.41 15.16
N LEU A 181 -4.74 10.65 14.34
CA LEU A 181 -5.65 9.61 13.86
C LEU A 181 -5.16 9.03 12.54
N GLY A 182 -4.86 7.74 12.53
CA GLY A 182 -4.47 7.02 11.30
C GLY A 182 -5.68 6.76 10.40
N LEU A 183 -5.51 7.03 9.11
CA LEU A 183 -6.49 6.81 8.06
C LEU A 183 -5.88 5.92 6.96
N GLY A 184 -6.64 4.94 6.47
CA GLY A 184 -6.17 3.98 5.48
C GLY A 184 -5.14 3.00 6.05
N PHE A 185 -4.06 2.75 5.32
CA PHE A 185 -2.93 1.93 5.74
C PHE A 185 -1.97 2.78 6.59
N ALA A 186 -2.29 3.00 7.83
CA ALA A 186 -1.52 3.87 8.69
C ALA A 186 -0.87 3.13 9.85
N ASN A 187 0.40 3.42 10.11
CA ASN A 187 1.08 2.96 11.31
C ASN A 187 0.58 3.74 12.54
N THR A 188 0.57 3.09 13.67
CA THR A 188 0.30 3.72 14.96
C THR A 188 1.58 4.38 15.46
N VAL A 189 1.59 5.71 15.54
CA VAL A 189 2.76 6.48 15.97
C VAL A 189 2.41 7.41 17.12
N ALA A 190 3.40 7.73 17.95
CA ALA A 190 3.24 8.73 19.00
C ALA A 190 3.08 10.15 18.41
N PRO A 191 2.30 11.03 19.05
CA PRO A 191 2.30 12.45 18.70
C PRO A 191 3.69 13.07 18.88
N GLY A 192 4.08 14.01 18.01
CA GLY A 192 5.39 14.65 18.10
C GLY A 192 5.55 15.83 17.16
N PRO A 193 6.76 16.40 17.05
CA PRO A 193 6.99 17.69 16.40
C PRO A 193 7.07 17.63 14.87
N ILE A 194 6.82 16.49 14.26
CA ILE A 194 6.97 16.32 12.81
C ILE A 194 5.61 16.35 12.12
N GLY A 195 5.54 17.14 11.03
CA GLY A 195 4.49 17.08 10.04
C GLY A 195 5.02 16.47 8.74
N ILE A 196 4.34 15.48 8.17
CA ILE A 196 4.74 14.84 6.91
C ILE A 196 3.75 15.20 5.81
N VAL A 197 4.26 15.57 4.63
CA VAL A 197 3.49 15.64 3.38
C VAL A 197 3.96 14.48 2.49
N ALA A 198 3.04 13.60 2.13
CA ALA A 198 3.41 12.35 1.48
C ALA A 198 2.78 12.21 0.09
N ALA A 199 3.58 12.39 -0.96
CA ALA A 199 3.28 11.94 -2.31
C ALA A 199 3.75 10.48 -2.51
N SER A 200 3.63 9.67 -1.46
CA SER A 200 4.09 8.29 -1.37
C SER A 200 3.51 7.63 -0.12
N GLY A 201 2.67 6.60 -0.27
CA GLY A 201 2.06 5.90 0.86
C GLY A 201 3.10 5.13 1.69
N THR A 202 3.76 4.15 1.07
CA THR A 202 4.74 3.30 1.78
C THR A 202 6.03 4.01 2.14
N GLY A 203 6.43 5.05 1.40
CA GLY A 203 7.51 5.96 1.80
C GLY A 203 7.16 6.73 3.08
N CYS A 204 5.92 7.20 3.20
CA CYS A 204 5.42 7.78 4.45
C CYS A 204 5.49 6.77 5.60
N GLN A 205 4.98 5.55 5.41
CA GLN A 205 5.00 4.50 6.42
C GLN A 205 6.43 4.14 6.85
N GLN A 206 7.38 4.10 5.91
CA GLN A 206 8.80 3.86 6.25
C GLN A 206 9.36 4.99 7.13
N LEU A 207 9.06 6.26 6.82
CA LEU A 207 9.47 7.38 7.69
C LEU A 207 8.78 7.32 9.05
N LEU A 208 7.46 7.03 9.10
CA LEU A 208 6.73 6.86 10.35
C LEU A 208 7.39 5.78 11.23
N ALA A 209 7.72 4.62 10.67
CA ALA A 209 8.35 3.51 11.40
C ALA A 209 9.76 3.84 11.89
N LEU A 210 10.59 4.50 11.07
CA LEU A 210 11.94 4.89 11.45
C LEU A 210 11.93 5.98 12.54
N LEU A 211 11.09 6.99 12.41
CA LEU A 211 10.99 8.07 13.37
C LEU A 211 10.42 7.60 14.71
N ASP A 212 9.39 6.75 14.68
CA ASP A 212 8.81 6.15 15.89
C ASP A 212 9.84 5.29 16.63
N HIS A 213 10.62 4.45 15.90
CA HIS A 213 11.72 3.67 16.47
C HIS A 213 12.78 4.55 17.13
N ALA A 214 13.05 5.73 16.59
CA ALA A 214 13.97 6.71 17.17
C ALA A 214 13.34 7.51 18.33
N GLY A 215 12.10 7.25 18.70
CA GLY A 215 11.36 7.95 19.76
C GLY A 215 10.90 9.34 19.37
N VAL A 216 10.80 9.65 18.08
CA VAL A 216 10.32 10.93 17.57
C VAL A 216 8.94 10.75 16.95
N GLY A 217 7.95 11.42 17.53
CA GLY A 217 6.56 11.32 17.12
C GLY A 217 6.21 12.19 15.91
N VAL A 218 5.02 11.95 15.35
CA VAL A 218 4.47 12.67 14.20
C VAL A 218 3.09 13.22 14.57
N THR A 219 2.88 14.53 14.38
CA THR A 219 1.59 15.19 14.60
C THR A 219 0.59 14.84 13.51
N SER A 220 1.00 14.99 12.26
CA SER A 220 0.18 14.71 11.09
C SER A 220 1.04 14.24 9.92
N ALA A 221 0.50 13.31 9.13
CA ALA A 221 1.04 12.89 7.85
C ALA A 221 -0.08 13.02 6.80
N LEU A 222 0.07 13.95 5.88
CA LEU A 222 -0.94 14.30 4.88
C LEU A 222 -0.56 13.66 3.55
N GLY A 223 -1.25 12.57 3.18
CA GLY A 223 -1.03 11.87 1.93
C GLY A 223 -1.65 12.64 0.76
N VAL A 224 -0.86 13.07 -0.20
CA VAL A 224 -1.32 13.89 -1.32
C VAL A 224 -1.51 13.13 -2.64
N GLY A 225 -1.23 11.81 -2.61
CA GLY A 225 -1.31 10.91 -3.77
C GLY A 225 -0.01 10.85 -4.57
N GLY A 226 0.26 9.66 -5.13
CA GLY A 226 1.54 9.35 -5.79
C GLY A 226 1.85 10.20 -7.04
N ARG A 227 0.82 10.78 -7.68
CA ARG A 227 0.97 11.62 -8.88
C ARG A 227 1.09 13.12 -8.59
N ASP A 228 0.96 13.56 -7.32
CA ASP A 228 0.89 14.99 -7.01
C ASP A 228 2.13 15.78 -7.48
N LEU A 229 3.32 15.18 -7.38
CA LEU A 229 4.57 15.81 -7.85
C LEU A 229 4.96 15.46 -9.30
N SER A 230 4.01 14.95 -10.10
CA SER A 230 4.19 14.80 -11.54
C SER A 230 4.19 16.14 -12.27
N ALA A 231 4.68 16.14 -13.53
CA ALA A 231 4.65 17.32 -14.40
C ALA A 231 3.23 17.84 -14.69
N ASP A 232 2.22 16.98 -14.62
CA ASP A 232 0.83 17.34 -14.89
C ASP A 232 0.13 17.97 -13.67
N VAL A 233 0.34 17.42 -12.47
CA VAL A 233 -0.34 17.86 -11.23
C VAL A 233 0.42 18.96 -10.51
N ARG A 234 1.75 18.97 -10.57
CA ARG A 234 2.63 20.06 -10.15
C ARG A 234 2.52 20.44 -8.67
N GLY A 235 2.25 19.49 -7.78
CA GLY A 235 2.26 19.72 -6.33
C GLY A 235 1.11 20.59 -5.81
N LEU A 236 -0.06 20.52 -6.42
CA LEU A 236 -1.23 21.29 -6.00
C LEU A 236 -1.60 21.01 -4.54
N SER A 237 -1.75 19.74 -4.18
CA SER A 237 -2.06 19.35 -2.80
C SER A 237 -0.85 19.44 -1.88
N THR A 238 0.35 19.16 -2.38
CA THR A 238 1.60 19.28 -1.60
C THR A 238 1.79 20.66 -1.00
N ARG A 239 1.60 21.72 -1.81
CA ARG A 239 1.76 23.10 -1.31
C ARG A 239 0.73 23.46 -0.25
N GLU A 240 -0.53 23.07 -0.42
CA GLU A 240 -1.57 23.31 0.58
C GLU A 240 -1.30 22.52 1.87
N ALA A 241 -0.88 21.26 1.77
CA ALA A 241 -0.51 20.45 2.91
C ALA A 241 0.69 21.05 3.68
N MET A 242 1.73 21.47 2.97
CA MET A 242 2.89 22.18 3.58
C MET A 242 2.46 23.47 4.29
N ARG A 243 1.60 24.28 3.65
CA ARG A 243 1.08 25.51 4.24
C ARG A 243 0.31 25.25 5.54
N ARG A 244 -0.46 24.15 5.60
CA ARG A 244 -1.21 23.79 6.82
C ARG A 244 -0.29 23.36 7.94
N LEU A 245 0.72 22.56 7.64
CA LEU A 245 1.72 22.15 8.62
C LEU A 245 2.60 23.32 9.10
N ASP A 246 2.88 24.30 8.24
CA ASP A 246 3.64 25.50 8.59
C ASP A 246 2.96 26.39 9.63
N VAL A 247 1.62 26.39 9.65
CA VAL A 247 0.84 27.17 10.63
C VAL A 247 0.42 26.37 11.85
N ASP A 248 0.68 25.07 11.88
CA ASP A 248 0.38 24.22 13.04
C ASP A 248 1.46 24.40 14.12
N PRO A 249 1.10 24.95 15.30
CA PRO A 249 2.07 25.21 16.37
C PRO A 249 2.69 23.95 16.97
N ALA A 250 2.15 22.75 16.68
CA ALA A 250 2.70 21.48 17.11
C ALA A 250 3.81 20.97 16.17
N VAL A 251 3.97 21.59 14.99
CA VAL A 251 4.94 21.15 13.98
C VAL A 251 6.19 22.02 14.04
N GLU A 252 7.33 21.40 14.33
CA GLU A 252 8.66 22.05 14.37
C GLU A 252 9.46 21.77 13.09
N LEU A 253 9.12 20.71 12.36
CA LEU A 253 9.77 20.31 11.11
C LEU A 253 8.74 19.68 10.16
N VAL A 254 8.69 20.18 8.93
CA VAL A 254 7.92 19.57 7.84
C VAL A 254 8.84 18.64 7.04
N VAL A 255 8.38 17.43 6.75
CA VAL A 255 9.05 16.47 5.88
C VAL A 255 8.18 16.24 4.64
N VAL A 256 8.75 16.39 3.46
CA VAL A 256 8.05 16.04 2.20
C VAL A 256 8.67 14.77 1.63
N VAL A 257 7.88 13.71 1.52
CA VAL A 257 8.34 12.43 0.96
C VAL A 257 7.64 12.11 -0.35
N SER A 258 8.39 11.70 -1.37
CA SER A 258 7.83 11.32 -2.67
C SER A 258 8.61 10.23 -3.37
N LYS A 259 7.93 9.52 -4.29
CA LYS A 259 8.55 8.84 -5.43
C LYS A 259 9.36 9.87 -6.24
N PRO A 260 10.19 9.46 -7.23
CA PRO A 260 10.93 10.42 -8.05
C PRO A 260 9.99 11.47 -8.68
N PRO A 261 10.07 12.75 -8.30
CA PRO A 261 9.21 13.80 -8.84
C PRO A 261 9.67 14.26 -10.22
N ALA A 262 8.83 15.02 -10.93
CA ALA A 262 9.29 15.78 -12.10
C ALA A 262 10.34 16.83 -11.67
N GLU A 263 11.40 16.96 -12.45
CA GLU A 263 12.59 17.74 -12.07
C GLU A 263 12.28 19.25 -11.87
N ASP A 264 11.45 19.82 -12.75
CA ASP A 264 10.99 21.21 -12.65
C ASP A 264 10.07 21.41 -11.43
N VAL A 265 9.21 20.42 -11.12
CA VAL A 265 8.32 20.45 -9.94
C VAL A 265 9.14 20.35 -8.65
N ALA A 266 10.18 19.52 -8.64
CA ALA A 266 11.09 19.45 -7.49
C ALA A 266 11.82 20.78 -7.24
N ALA A 267 12.21 21.50 -8.30
CA ALA A 267 12.81 22.82 -8.17
C ALA A 267 11.82 23.86 -7.60
N GLU A 268 10.62 23.94 -8.14
CA GLU A 268 9.55 24.80 -7.62
C GLU A 268 9.19 24.51 -6.17
N LEU A 269 9.21 23.21 -5.79
CA LEU A 269 8.92 22.80 -4.41
C LEU A 269 10.01 23.28 -3.44
N ARG A 270 11.29 23.22 -3.85
CA ARG A 270 12.40 23.77 -3.05
C ARG A 270 12.26 25.28 -2.84
N GLU A 271 11.89 26.00 -3.89
CA GLU A 271 11.64 27.44 -3.80
C GLU A 271 10.47 27.74 -2.86
N TYR A 272 9.36 26.99 -2.96
CA TYR A 272 8.21 27.14 -2.09
C TYR A 272 8.56 26.82 -0.63
N ALA A 273 9.27 25.71 -0.37
CA ALA A 273 9.72 25.33 0.96
C ALA A 273 10.55 26.44 1.65
N ALA A 274 11.37 27.16 0.89
CA ALA A 274 12.18 28.26 1.41
C ALA A 274 11.35 29.49 1.82
N THR A 275 10.07 29.56 1.45
CA THR A 275 9.16 30.68 1.85
C THR A 275 8.43 30.41 3.17
N LEU A 276 8.44 29.18 3.67
CA LEU A 276 7.75 28.78 4.89
C LEU A 276 8.53 29.19 6.15
N GLY A 277 7.81 29.39 7.23
CA GLY A 277 8.39 29.70 8.55
C GLY A 277 8.98 28.46 9.23
N THR A 278 8.31 27.33 9.08
CA THR A 278 8.75 26.03 9.60
C THR A 278 9.82 25.43 8.68
N PRO A 279 10.93 24.93 9.21
CA PRO A 279 11.94 24.24 8.43
C PRO A 279 11.36 23.07 7.65
N VAL A 280 11.85 22.83 6.43
CA VAL A 280 11.41 21.72 5.56
C VAL A 280 12.59 20.82 5.24
N GLU A 281 12.37 19.50 5.36
CA GLU A 281 13.25 18.45 4.85
C GLU A 281 12.59 17.78 3.64
N LEU A 282 13.33 17.63 2.55
CA LEU A 282 12.82 17.09 1.30
C LEU A 282 13.40 15.69 1.06
N ALA A 283 12.62 14.67 1.35
CA ALA A 283 12.90 13.26 1.10
C ALA A 283 12.37 12.84 -0.30
N LEU A 284 12.88 13.49 -1.33
CA LEU A 284 12.50 13.23 -2.72
C LEU A 284 13.39 12.13 -3.28
N LEU A 285 12.85 10.94 -3.54
CA LEU A 285 13.62 9.85 -4.12
C LEU A 285 14.10 10.20 -5.53
N GLY A 286 15.24 9.65 -5.93
CA GLY A 286 15.82 9.85 -7.26
C GLY A 286 17.27 9.39 -7.33
N ALA A 287 17.81 9.30 -8.55
CA ALA A 287 19.21 8.94 -8.75
C ALA A 287 20.14 9.95 -8.06
N GLY A 288 21.03 9.45 -7.22
CA GLY A 288 21.97 10.28 -6.44
C GLY A 288 21.34 11.11 -5.32
N GLN A 289 20.05 10.91 -5.03
CA GLN A 289 19.39 11.53 -3.88
C GLN A 289 19.49 10.61 -2.63
N PRO A 290 19.35 11.16 -1.42
CA PRO A 290 19.26 10.37 -0.20
C PRO A 290 18.11 9.36 -0.26
N ASP A 291 18.32 8.15 0.28
CA ASP A 291 17.25 7.19 0.52
C ASP A 291 16.39 7.59 1.73
N LEU A 292 15.28 6.87 1.95
CA LEU A 292 14.33 7.16 3.03
C LEU A 292 14.96 7.06 4.42
N THR A 293 15.96 6.17 4.58
CA THR A 293 16.68 6.03 5.85
C THR A 293 17.58 7.22 6.09
N ALA A 294 18.34 7.64 5.09
CA ALA A 294 19.16 8.85 5.17
C ALA A 294 18.31 10.11 5.40
N ALA A 295 17.12 10.17 4.81
CA ALA A 295 16.16 11.25 5.07
C ALA A 295 15.69 11.26 6.54
N ALA A 296 15.34 10.09 7.10
CA ALA A 296 14.99 9.99 8.52
C ALA A 296 16.17 10.39 9.43
N GLU A 297 17.38 9.97 9.10
CA GLU A 297 18.62 10.34 9.82
C GLU A 297 18.89 11.86 9.78
N ALA A 298 18.62 12.50 8.63
CA ALA A 298 18.71 13.96 8.48
C ALA A 298 17.66 14.68 9.34
N VAL A 299 16.43 14.19 9.37
CA VAL A 299 15.35 14.71 10.24
C VAL A 299 15.76 14.63 11.72
N LEU A 300 16.23 13.48 12.18
CA LEU A 300 16.70 13.28 13.57
C LEU A 300 17.83 14.25 13.91
N THR A 301 18.84 14.33 13.06
CA THR A 301 19.97 15.24 13.23
C THR A 301 19.54 16.70 13.34
N ARG A 302 18.58 17.12 12.49
CA ARG A 302 18.08 18.49 12.46
C ARG A 302 17.30 18.86 13.70
N LEU A 303 16.60 17.89 14.30
CA LEU A 303 15.92 18.04 15.59
C LEU A 303 16.82 17.86 16.80
N GLY A 304 18.11 17.55 16.60
CA GLY A 304 19.08 17.34 17.68
C GLY A 304 18.97 16.00 18.38
N HIS A 305 18.33 15.01 17.73
CA HIS A 305 18.26 13.64 18.22
C HIS A 305 19.43 12.79 17.71
N ASP A 306 19.84 11.81 18.52
CA ASP A 306 20.81 10.83 18.11
C ASP A 306 20.22 9.89 17.04
N VAL A 307 21.02 9.54 16.04
CA VAL A 307 20.64 8.52 15.04
C VAL A 307 20.85 7.14 15.65
N PRO A 308 19.80 6.32 15.79
CA PRO A 308 19.93 5.00 16.38
C PRO A 308 20.59 4.01 15.41
N THR A 309 21.05 2.90 15.95
CA THR A 309 21.35 1.73 15.13
C THR A 309 20.05 1.08 14.69
N TRP A 310 19.80 1.06 13.40
CA TRP A 310 18.55 0.48 12.87
C TRP A 310 18.54 -1.04 13.08
N PRO A 311 17.43 -1.60 13.59
CA PRO A 311 17.31 -3.02 13.91
C PRO A 311 17.57 -3.94 12.72
N VAL A 312 18.31 -5.01 12.99
CA VAL A 312 18.48 -6.17 12.11
C VAL A 312 18.28 -7.42 12.95
N CYS A 313 17.45 -8.33 12.51
CA CYS A 313 17.16 -9.58 13.19
C CYS A 313 17.34 -10.77 12.25
N GLY A 314 17.91 -11.87 12.76
CA GLY A 314 18.27 -13.03 11.94
C GLY A 314 19.58 -12.80 11.18
N GLU A 315 19.98 -13.81 10.41
CA GLU A 315 21.17 -13.75 9.56
C GLU A 315 20.94 -14.65 8.34
N ALA A 316 21.04 -14.08 7.14
CA ALA A 316 20.98 -14.82 5.90
C ALA A 316 22.40 -15.11 5.40
N ALA A 317 22.65 -16.36 5.01
CA ALA A 317 23.94 -16.74 4.43
C ALA A 317 24.06 -16.22 2.99
N PRO A 318 25.29 -15.96 2.49
CA PRO A 318 25.50 -15.64 1.07
C PRO A 318 24.91 -16.72 0.15
N ALA A 319 24.41 -16.29 -1.02
CA ALA A 319 23.85 -17.22 -1.99
C ALA A 319 24.94 -18.17 -2.53
N GLU A 320 24.61 -19.46 -2.59
CA GLU A 320 25.52 -20.51 -3.10
C GLU A 320 25.47 -20.62 -4.64
N SER A 321 24.38 -20.16 -5.25
CA SER A 321 24.12 -20.27 -6.70
C SER A 321 23.23 -19.15 -7.20
N GLY A 322 23.06 -19.09 -8.53
CA GLY A 322 22.31 -18.02 -9.16
C GLY A 322 23.12 -16.71 -9.25
N THR A 323 22.56 -15.72 -9.93
CA THR A 323 23.20 -14.41 -10.12
C THR A 323 22.20 -13.26 -9.97
N ALA A 324 20.93 -13.56 -9.94
CA ALA A 324 19.87 -12.54 -9.98
C ALA A 324 19.30 -12.24 -8.61
N LEU A 325 19.15 -10.95 -8.31
CA LEU A 325 18.31 -10.43 -7.22
C LEU A 325 16.87 -10.39 -7.71
N ARG A 326 15.94 -10.91 -6.91
CA ARG A 326 14.49 -10.83 -7.15
C ARG A 326 13.83 -10.08 -5.99
N GLY A 327 13.35 -8.88 -6.27
CA GLY A 327 12.57 -8.09 -5.32
C GLY A 327 11.07 -8.28 -5.55
N LEU A 328 10.31 -8.50 -4.47
CA LEU A 328 8.86 -8.67 -4.52
C LEU A 328 8.22 -7.77 -3.46
N PHE A 329 7.66 -6.66 -3.90
CA PHE A 329 7.20 -5.59 -3.02
C PHE A 329 5.68 -5.45 -3.01
N VAL A 330 5.14 -5.09 -1.86
CA VAL A 330 3.77 -4.59 -1.71
C VAL A 330 3.74 -3.06 -1.67
N GLY A 331 4.90 -2.45 -1.45
CA GLY A 331 5.07 -1.01 -1.39
C GLY A 331 5.81 -0.44 -2.60
N GLY A 332 5.11 0.28 -3.48
CA GLY A 332 5.70 0.82 -4.70
C GLY A 332 6.91 1.72 -4.45
N THR A 333 6.86 2.56 -3.43
CA THR A 333 8.00 3.43 -3.10
C THR A 333 9.18 2.67 -2.50
N LEU A 334 8.93 1.59 -1.77
CA LEU A 334 10.00 0.69 -1.29
C LEU A 334 10.66 -0.03 -2.46
N CYS A 335 9.86 -0.41 -3.47
CA CYS A 335 10.34 -0.95 -4.74
C CYS A 335 11.19 0.08 -5.51
N ASP A 336 10.71 1.32 -5.67
CA ASP A 336 11.45 2.41 -6.31
C ASP A 336 12.81 2.67 -5.64
N GLU A 337 12.82 2.81 -4.30
CA GLU A 337 14.04 2.99 -3.52
C GLU A 337 15.01 1.84 -3.74
N SER A 338 14.51 0.60 -3.70
CA SER A 338 15.32 -0.60 -3.89
C SER A 338 15.88 -0.69 -5.31
N MET A 339 15.10 -0.31 -6.33
CA MET A 339 15.59 -0.22 -7.72
C MET A 339 16.68 0.82 -7.88
N LEU A 340 16.52 2.01 -7.28
CA LEU A 340 17.54 3.07 -7.32
C LEU A 340 18.86 2.57 -6.71
N ILE A 341 18.81 2.00 -5.51
CA ILE A 341 19.98 1.46 -4.81
C ILE A 341 20.63 0.30 -5.60
N ALA A 342 19.82 -0.61 -6.12
CA ALA A 342 20.33 -1.76 -6.86
C ALA A 342 20.92 -1.34 -8.21
N THR A 343 20.32 -0.39 -8.91
CA THR A 343 20.84 0.10 -10.20
C THR A 343 22.24 0.71 -10.06
N GLU A 344 22.50 1.45 -8.98
CA GLU A 344 23.84 2.03 -8.72
C GLU A 344 24.94 0.96 -8.52
N ARG A 345 24.57 -0.22 -8.01
CA ARG A 345 25.52 -1.29 -7.65
C ARG A 345 25.61 -2.41 -8.66
N LEU A 346 24.50 -2.76 -9.26
CA LEU A 346 24.32 -3.96 -10.10
C LEU A 346 24.12 -3.63 -11.59
N GLY A 347 23.79 -2.38 -11.92
CA GLY A 347 23.35 -1.98 -13.26
C GLY A 347 21.85 -2.18 -13.45
N PRO A 348 21.36 -2.44 -14.69
CA PRO A 348 19.94 -2.44 -15.02
C PRO A 348 19.09 -3.39 -14.16
N VAL A 349 17.97 -2.88 -13.64
CA VAL A 349 16.96 -3.64 -12.90
C VAL A 349 15.63 -3.52 -13.65
N HIS A 350 15.04 -4.66 -14.02
CA HIS A 350 13.75 -4.69 -14.71
C HIS A 350 12.58 -4.66 -13.72
N SER A 351 11.49 -4.00 -14.09
CA SER A 351 10.33 -3.85 -13.22
C SER A 351 9.02 -3.67 -14.04
N ASN A 352 7.87 -3.91 -13.40
CA ASN A 352 6.56 -3.45 -13.90
C ASN A 352 6.39 -1.94 -13.72
N ILE A 353 7.14 -1.32 -12.77
CA ILE A 353 7.23 0.14 -12.58
C ILE A 353 8.67 0.61 -12.88
N PRO A 354 9.18 0.49 -14.10
CA PRO A 354 10.60 0.60 -14.41
C PRO A 354 11.13 2.04 -14.27
N LEU A 355 12.38 2.18 -13.81
CA LEU A 355 13.07 3.49 -13.78
C LEU A 355 13.32 4.06 -15.20
N SER A 356 13.29 3.21 -16.23
CA SER A 356 13.41 3.58 -17.65
C SER A 356 12.52 2.65 -18.48
N PRO A 357 11.82 3.15 -19.53
CA PRO A 357 10.86 2.35 -20.30
C PRO A 357 11.42 1.07 -20.94
N ASP A 358 12.71 1.04 -21.26
CA ASP A 358 13.41 -0.11 -21.83
C ASP A 358 13.65 -1.23 -20.82
N LEU A 359 13.44 -0.97 -19.53
CA LEU A 359 13.55 -1.93 -18.42
C LEU A 359 12.20 -2.49 -18.00
N ALA A 360 11.13 -2.22 -18.75
CA ALA A 360 9.80 -2.71 -18.43
C ALA A 360 9.71 -4.24 -18.53
N LEU A 361 9.12 -4.88 -17.52
CA LEU A 361 8.74 -6.29 -17.60
C LEU A 361 7.48 -6.47 -18.46
N GLY A 362 7.37 -7.63 -19.11
CA GLY A 362 6.15 -8.02 -19.81
C GLY A 362 4.99 -8.30 -18.84
N PRO A 363 3.76 -8.50 -19.38
CA PRO A 363 2.55 -8.70 -18.58
C PRO A 363 2.61 -9.92 -17.65
N ASP A 364 3.42 -10.92 -17.98
CA ASP A 364 3.65 -12.12 -17.18
C ASP A 364 4.68 -11.92 -16.07
N LEU A 365 5.25 -10.71 -15.94
CA LEU A 365 6.31 -10.36 -14.99
C LEU A 365 7.54 -11.29 -15.10
N ALA A 366 7.76 -11.88 -16.27
CA ALA A 366 8.89 -12.76 -16.49
C ALA A 366 10.19 -11.96 -16.68
N ALA A 367 11.27 -12.45 -16.08
CA ALA A 367 12.59 -11.92 -16.35
C ALA A 367 12.96 -12.06 -17.83
N PRO A 368 13.73 -11.10 -18.41
CA PRO A 368 14.16 -11.18 -19.80
C PRO A 368 14.82 -12.51 -20.16
N ALA A 369 14.62 -12.98 -21.40
CA ALA A 369 15.07 -14.28 -21.84
C ALA A 369 16.61 -14.42 -21.90
N ASP A 370 17.33 -13.31 -22.03
CA ASP A 370 18.79 -13.25 -21.96
C ASP A 370 19.37 -13.50 -20.55
N GLY A 371 18.48 -13.62 -19.58
CA GLY A 371 18.72 -14.28 -18.29
C GLY A 371 19.56 -13.53 -17.27
N ALA A 372 20.20 -12.44 -17.65
CA ALA A 372 21.20 -11.76 -16.81
C ALA A 372 20.61 -10.69 -15.87
N GLY A 373 19.29 -10.41 -15.93
CA GLY A 373 18.72 -9.24 -15.29
C GLY A 373 18.19 -9.47 -13.88
N HIS A 374 18.49 -8.54 -12.99
CA HIS A 374 17.79 -8.37 -11.73
C HIS A 374 16.36 -7.88 -11.99
N THR A 375 15.40 -8.34 -11.16
CA THR A 375 14.00 -7.89 -11.28
C THR A 375 13.45 -7.46 -9.95
N MET A 376 12.67 -6.39 -9.94
CA MET A 376 11.89 -5.94 -8.80
C MET A 376 10.46 -5.69 -9.25
N VAL A 377 9.49 -6.23 -8.53
CA VAL A 377 8.06 -6.17 -8.86
C VAL A 377 7.32 -5.49 -7.73
N ASP A 378 6.59 -4.44 -8.06
CA ASP A 378 5.57 -3.83 -7.21
C ASP A 378 4.23 -4.50 -7.48
N PHE A 379 3.76 -5.30 -6.53
CA PHE A 379 2.45 -5.95 -6.59
C PHE A 379 1.30 -5.01 -6.25
N GLY A 380 1.62 -3.81 -5.71
CA GLY A 380 0.66 -2.74 -5.42
C GLY A 380 0.37 -1.83 -6.63
N ASP A 381 1.02 -2.05 -7.77
CA ASP A 381 0.79 -1.26 -8.98
C ASP A 381 -0.65 -1.42 -9.51
N ASP A 382 -1.22 -0.33 -10.02
CA ASP A 382 -2.60 -0.24 -10.52
C ASP A 382 -2.94 -1.35 -11.55
N ALA A 383 -1.98 -1.71 -12.41
CA ALA A 383 -2.20 -2.74 -13.43
C ALA A 383 -2.34 -4.15 -12.81
N LEU A 384 -1.75 -4.40 -11.66
CA LEU A 384 -1.82 -5.67 -10.94
C LEU A 384 -2.93 -5.71 -9.90
N THR A 385 -3.38 -4.56 -9.39
CA THR A 385 -4.45 -4.45 -8.41
C THR A 385 -5.82 -4.24 -9.05
N ALA A 386 -5.89 -4.01 -10.36
CA ALA A 386 -7.15 -3.86 -11.06
C ALA A 386 -8.08 -5.07 -10.81
N GLY A 387 -9.20 -4.86 -10.09
CA GLY A 387 -10.16 -5.90 -9.70
C GLY A 387 -9.70 -6.87 -8.62
N ARG A 388 -8.61 -6.57 -7.95
CA ARG A 388 -8.08 -7.37 -6.83
C ARG A 388 -7.87 -6.50 -5.61
N ALA A 389 -7.79 -7.11 -4.43
CA ALA A 389 -7.37 -6.39 -3.25
C ALA A 389 -5.87 -6.04 -3.34
N HIS A 390 -5.51 -4.92 -2.74
CA HIS A 390 -4.10 -4.53 -2.61
C HIS A 390 -3.28 -5.64 -1.93
N PRO A 391 -2.02 -5.91 -2.31
CA PRO A 391 -1.19 -6.99 -1.77
C PRO A 391 -0.89 -6.87 -0.26
N MET A 392 -1.07 -5.70 0.34
CA MET A 392 -1.07 -5.55 1.80
C MET A 392 -2.30 -6.18 2.49
N ILE A 393 -3.35 -6.51 1.72
CA ILE A 393 -4.58 -7.16 2.21
C ILE A 393 -4.60 -8.61 1.74
N ASP A 394 -4.28 -8.88 0.45
CA ASP A 394 -4.28 -10.21 -0.14
C ASP A 394 -2.95 -10.50 -0.86
N PRO A 395 -2.06 -11.29 -0.25
CA PRO A 395 -0.73 -11.56 -0.79
C PRO A 395 -0.72 -12.68 -1.86
N THR A 396 -1.85 -13.21 -2.30
CA THR A 396 -1.94 -14.41 -3.15
C THR A 396 -1.08 -14.30 -4.39
N LEU A 397 -1.23 -13.23 -5.19
CA LEU A 397 -0.44 -13.05 -6.43
C LEU A 397 1.07 -12.98 -6.15
N ARG A 398 1.45 -12.31 -5.07
CA ARG A 398 2.84 -12.20 -4.65
C ARG A 398 3.43 -13.55 -4.24
N LEU A 399 2.67 -14.37 -3.52
CA LEU A 399 3.10 -15.73 -3.10
C LEU A 399 3.25 -16.67 -4.29
N GLU A 400 2.33 -16.62 -5.26
CA GLU A 400 2.44 -17.38 -6.51
C GLU A 400 3.70 -16.96 -7.27
N HIS A 401 3.99 -15.68 -7.36
CA HIS A 401 5.20 -15.17 -8.00
C HIS A 401 6.47 -15.55 -7.23
N LEU A 402 6.44 -15.50 -5.89
CA LEU A 402 7.55 -15.95 -5.05
C LEU A 402 7.91 -17.41 -5.35
N ALA A 403 6.93 -18.31 -5.38
CA ALA A 403 7.16 -19.71 -5.71
C ALA A 403 7.77 -19.87 -7.11
N ARG A 404 7.31 -19.08 -8.09
CA ARG A 404 7.82 -19.11 -9.47
C ARG A 404 9.28 -18.65 -9.56
N VAL A 405 9.62 -17.52 -8.94
CA VAL A 405 11.00 -16.99 -9.00
C VAL A 405 11.97 -17.81 -8.14
N ALA A 406 11.51 -18.42 -7.06
CA ALA A 406 12.31 -19.32 -6.24
C ALA A 406 12.65 -20.64 -6.97
N ALA A 407 11.83 -21.07 -7.92
CA ALA A 407 12.10 -22.23 -8.77
C ALA A 407 13.08 -21.93 -9.93
N ASP A 408 13.34 -20.65 -10.22
CA ASP A 408 14.30 -20.24 -11.25
C ASP A 408 15.73 -20.37 -10.71
N GLU A 409 16.54 -21.25 -11.31
CA GLU A 409 17.94 -21.48 -10.91
C GLU A 409 18.82 -20.22 -10.99
N ARG A 410 18.41 -19.20 -11.73
CA ARG A 410 19.10 -17.92 -11.83
C ARG A 410 18.91 -17.06 -10.57
N THR A 411 17.88 -17.31 -9.78
CA THR A 411 17.60 -16.55 -8.57
C THR A 411 18.63 -16.85 -7.48
N ALA A 412 19.40 -15.86 -7.12
CA ALA A 412 20.40 -15.93 -6.06
C ALA A 412 19.84 -15.47 -4.71
N VAL A 413 19.17 -14.33 -4.67
CA VAL A 413 18.68 -13.68 -3.44
C VAL A 413 17.24 -13.19 -3.67
N LEU A 414 16.42 -13.35 -2.62
CA LEU A 414 15.05 -12.82 -2.56
C LEU A 414 15.02 -11.62 -1.61
N LEU A 415 14.44 -10.51 -2.06
CA LEU A 415 14.19 -9.31 -1.26
C LEU A 415 12.68 -9.06 -1.21
N LEU A 416 12.15 -8.96 0.01
CA LEU A 416 10.72 -8.79 0.26
C LEU A 416 10.50 -7.59 1.17
N ASP A 417 9.31 -7.01 1.14
CA ASP A 417 8.84 -6.09 2.17
C ASP A 417 7.63 -6.67 2.92
N VAL A 418 7.41 -6.19 4.13
CA VAL A 418 6.21 -6.40 4.92
C VAL A 418 5.82 -5.05 5.52
N VAL A 419 4.62 -4.58 5.24
CA VAL A 419 4.14 -3.30 5.74
C VAL A 419 3.01 -3.55 6.72
N LEU A 420 3.21 -3.12 7.97
CA LEU A 420 2.25 -3.22 9.06
C LEU A 420 1.39 -1.95 9.14
N GLY A 421 0.45 -1.95 10.08
CA GLY A 421 -0.43 -0.83 10.36
C GLY A 421 -1.90 -1.16 10.17
N HIS A 422 -2.75 -0.19 10.48
CA HIS A 422 -4.20 -0.32 10.28
C HIS A 422 -4.52 -0.57 8.80
N GLY A 423 -5.56 -1.32 8.52
CA GLY A 423 -5.98 -1.67 7.15
C GLY A 423 -5.21 -2.80 6.47
N ALA A 424 -3.96 -3.06 6.88
CA ALA A 424 -3.17 -4.17 6.35
C ALA A 424 -3.60 -5.53 6.93
N GLU A 425 -3.10 -6.61 6.32
CA GLU A 425 -3.35 -7.98 6.79
C GLU A 425 -3.06 -8.12 8.30
N PRO A 426 -3.95 -8.77 9.08
CA PRO A 426 -3.77 -8.88 10.53
C PRO A 426 -2.55 -9.70 10.96
N ASP A 427 -2.08 -10.63 10.11
CA ASP A 427 -0.92 -11.48 10.39
C ASP A 427 -0.14 -11.84 9.10
N PRO A 428 0.55 -10.87 8.49
CA PRO A 428 1.26 -11.11 7.23
C PRO A 428 2.38 -12.16 7.36
N ALA A 429 3.00 -12.28 8.53
CA ALA A 429 4.02 -13.31 8.73
C ALA A 429 3.43 -14.73 8.76
N ALA A 430 2.20 -14.92 9.21
CA ALA A 430 1.56 -16.25 9.18
C ALA A 430 1.42 -16.79 7.75
N THR A 431 1.17 -15.88 6.80
CA THR A 431 1.04 -16.22 5.38
C THR A 431 2.40 -16.33 4.67
N LEU A 432 3.35 -15.43 4.99
CA LEU A 432 4.63 -15.33 4.29
C LEU A 432 5.69 -16.30 4.83
N ALA A 433 5.74 -16.56 6.14
CA ALA A 433 6.76 -17.41 6.75
C ALA A 433 6.81 -18.85 6.19
N PRO A 434 5.67 -19.54 5.96
CA PRO A 434 5.71 -20.86 5.30
C PRO A 434 6.32 -20.81 3.90
N ALA A 435 6.06 -19.76 3.13
CA ALA A 435 6.62 -19.60 1.79
C ALA A 435 8.12 -19.33 1.85
N ILE A 436 8.59 -18.51 2.80
CA ILE A 436 10.02 -18.26 3.05
C ILE A 436 10.73 -19.57 3.46
N ALA A 437 10.15 -20.35 4.36
CA ALA A 437 10.75 -21.62 4.81
C ALA A 437 10.85 -22.67 3.69
N ALA A 438 10.06 -22.55 2.63
CA ALA A 438 10.06 -23.47 1.50
C ALA A 438 11.11 -23.17 0.43
N VAL A 439 11.73 -21.97 0.43
CA VAL A 439 12.74 -21.57 -0.56
C VAL A 439 14.15 -21.89 -0.08
N ARG A 440 15.09 -22.01 -1.03
CA ARG A 440 16.51 -22.32 -0.74
C ARG A 440 17.38 -21.08 -0.72
N GLN A 441 16.94 -20.04 -1.43
CA GLN A 441 17.66 -18.78 -1.55
C GLN A 441 17.66 -18.04 -0.21
N PRO A 442 18.72 -17.30 0.11
CA PRO A 442 18.67 -16.32 1.19
C PRO A 442 17.55 -15.32 0.96
N VAL A 443 16.80 -15.04 2.02
CA VAL A 443 15.68 -14.11 2.01
C VAL A 443 15.99 -12.95 2.94
N VAL A 444 15.91 -11.74 2.40
CA VAL A 444 15.99 -10.50 3.18
C VAL A 444 14.62 -9.82 3.15
N VAL A 445 14.14 -9.40 4.30
CA VAL A 445 12.84 -8.74 4.45
C VAL A 445 13.03 -7.34 5.03
N ALA A 446 12.49 -6.33 4.35
CA ALA A 446 12.26 -5.03 4.94
C ALA A 446 10.90 -5.05 5.65
N ILE A 447 10.88 -4.83 6.97
CA ILE A 447 9.62 -4.71 7.71
C ILE A 447 9.38 -3.25 8.09
N VAL A 448 8.25 -2.72 7.65
CA VAL A 448 7.80 -1.35 7.94
C VAL A 448 6.69 -1.43 8.97
N GLY A 449 6.95 -0.96 10.16
CA GLY A 449 5.99 -1.03 11.26
C GLY A 449 6.52 -0.46 12.56
N THR A 450 5.62 -0.25 13.51
CA THR A 450 5.91 0.24 14.86
C THR A 450 5.51 -0.81 15.90
N ASP A 451 6.02 -0.67 17.11
CA ASP A 451 5.65 -1.55 18.23
C ASP A 451 4.16 -1.43 18.61
N ALA A 452 3.55 -0.30 18.31
CA ALA A 452 2.15 -0.01 18.59
C ALA A 452 1.20 -0.49 17.49
N ASP A 453 1.71 -1.00 16.36
CA ASP A 453 0.87 -1.53 15.28
C ASP A 453 0.11 -2.79 15.72
N PRO A 454 -1.16 -2.95 15.28
CA PRO A 454 -2.02 -4.03 15.76
C PRO A 454 -1.50 -5.44 15.47
N GLN A 455 -0.63 -5.60 14.46
CA GLN A 455 -0.01 -6.88 14.10
C GLN A 455 1.08 -7.33 15.10
N GLY A 456 1.63 -6.41 15.91
CA GLY A 456 2.72 -6.67 16.85
C GLY A 456 4.06 -6.91 16.14
N LEU A 457 4.83 -5.85 15.92
CA LEU A 457 6.09 -5.84 15.16
C LEU A 457 7.04 -6.97 15.59
N GLU A 458 7.30 -7.12 16.90
CA GLU A 458 8.20 -8.16 17.40
C GLU A 458 7.73 -9.58 17.06
N ARG A 459 6.40 -9.82 17.10
CA ARG A 459 5.82 -11.12 16.74
C ARG A 459 6.04 -11.43 15.26
N GLN A 460 5.81 -10.45 14.38
CA GLN A 460 6.04 -10.59 12.95
C GLN A 460 7.51 -10.86 12.64
N VAL A 461 8.42 -10.08 13.22
CA VAL A 461 9.88 -10.28 13.08
C VAL A 461 10.28 -11.67 13.51
N ARG A 462 9.85 -12.13 14.70
CA ARG A 462 10.19 -13.48 15.18
C ARG A 462 9.70 -14.58 14.25
N ALA A 463 8.53 -14.45 13.68
CA ALA A 463 7.98 -15.46 12.77
C ALA A 463 8.77 -15.51 11.45
N LEU A 464 9.14 -14.37 10.88
CA LEU A 464 9.95 -14.29 9.65
C LEU A 464 11.38 -14.80 9.88
N VAL A 465 12.02 -14.42 10.98
CA VAL A 465 13.35 -14.94 11.36
C VAL A 465 13.30 -16.44 11.61
N GLY A 466 12.26 -16.94 12.28
CA GLY A 466 12.05 -18.37 12.49
C GLY A 466 11.88 -19.17 11.18
N ALA A 467 11.44 -18.52 10.11
CA ALA A 467 11.37 -19.08 8.77
C ALA A 467 12.68 -19.00 7.97
N GLY A 468 13.72 -18.36 8.50
CA GLY A 468 15.05 -18.23 7.89
C GLY A 468 15.32 -16.90 7.20
N ALA A 469 14.48 -15.89 7.36
CA ALA A 469 14.74 -14.57 6.82
C ALA A 469 15.69 -13.74 7.70
N GLU A 470 16.47 -12.86 7.06
CA GLU A 470 17.12 -11.72 7.71
C GLU A 470 16.19 -10.50 7.58
N VAL A 471 15.79 -9.91 8.71
CA VAL A 471 14.76 -8.89 8.78
C VAL A 471 15.36 -7.54 9.20
N HIS A 472 15.07 -6.50 8.43
CA HIS A 472 15.53 -5.13 8.63
C HIS A 472 14.36 -4.16 8.79
N LEU A 473 14.45 -3.18 9.69
CA LEU A 473 13.48 -2.09 9.78
C LEU A 473 13.65 -1.07 8.63
N SER A 474 14.84 -0.93 8.09
CA SER A 474 15.18 -0.02 6.98
C SER A 474 15.18 -0.77 5.65
N ASN A 475 14.34 -0.32 4.71
CA ASN A 475 14.30 -0.88 3.35
C ASN A 475 15.60 -0.67 2.59
N ALA A 476 16.22 0.51 2.72
CA ALA A 476 17.51 0.79 2.10
C ALA A 476 18.61 -0.15 2.60
N ARG A 477 18.66 -0.46 3.91
CA ARG A 477 19.61 -1.42 4.47
C ARG A 477 19.31 -2.85 4.04
N ALA A 478 18.03 -3.25 4.03
CA ALA A 478 17.61 -4.55 3.51
C ALA A 478 18.07 -4.75 2.06
N THR A 479 17.87 -3.74 1.22
CA THR A 479 18.29 -3.76 -0.19
C THR A 479 19.82 -3.90 -0.33
N ARG A 480 20.60 -3.10 0.40
CA ARG A 480 22.07 -3.21 0.39
C ARG A 480 22.53 -4.58 0.86
N ARG A 481 21.88 -5.11 1.90
CA ARG A 481 22.19 -6.45 2.40
C ARG A 481 21.87 -7.53 1.38
N ALA A 482 20.72 -7.45 0.71
CA ALA A 482 20.37 -8.40 -0.36
C ALA A 482 21.40 -8.37 -1.52
N ILE A 483 21.94 -7.21 -1.84
CA ILE A 483 23.01 -7.06 -2.84
C ILE A 483 24.32 -7.71 -2.36
N GLU A 484 24.68 -7.53 -1.09
CA GLU A 484 25.91 -8.13 -0.48
C GLU A 484 25.86 -9.66 -0.44
N LEU A 485 24.66 -10.25 -0.38
CA LEU A 485 24.48 -11.71 -0.38
C LEU A 485 24.58 -12.34 -1.78
N LEU A 486 24.63 -11.54 -2.85
CA LEU A 486 24.87 -12.06 -4.19
C LEU A 486 26.27 -12.65 -4.33
N PRO A 487 26.44 -13.72 -5.09
CA PRO A 487 27.76 -14.27 -5.37
C PRO A 487 28.67 -13.23 -6.03
N ASP A 488 29.91 -13.17 -5.61
CA ASP A 488 30.92 -12.24 -6.13
C ASP A 488 31.28 -12.62 -7.58
N THR A 489 30.57 -12.03 -8.56
CA THR A 489 30.77 -12.30 -9.99
C THR A 489 32.12 -11.80 -10.51
N ARG A 490 32.91 -11.05 -9.68
CA ARG A 490 34.24 -10.54 -10.04
C ARG A 490 35.39 -11.55 -9.83
N LYS A 491 35.13 -12.72 -9.24
CA LYS A 491 36.15 -13.74 -8.98
C LYS A 491 36.35 -14.73 -10.15
N GLY A 492 35.70 -14.55 -11.28
CA GLY A 492 35.73 -15.44 -12.44
C GLY A 492 36.17 -14.82 -13.79
N LEU A 493 36.83 -13.68 -13.77
CA LEU A 493 37.45 -13.05 -14.97
C LEU A 493 38.96 -12.93 -14.78
#